data_8d68c425d2dcc361342c69ebb298bcfc
#
_entry.id   8d68c425d2dcc361342c69ebb298bcfc
#
_cell.length_a   1.000
_cell.length_b   1.000
_cell.length_c   1.000
_cell.angle_alpha   90.00
_cell.angle_beta   90.00
_cell.angle_gamma   90.00
#
_symmetry.space_group_name_H-M   'P 1'
#
loop_
_entity.id
_entity.type
_entity.pdbx_description
1 polymer ?
#
loop_
_entity_poly.entity_id
_entity_poly.type
_entity_poly.pdbx_seq_one_letter_code
_entity_poly.pdbx_strand_id
1 'polypeptide(L)'
;MRKIQISYKQRYLKYIVLLLLFYPLNILGAQGVISVKGQAMTIKQAIQLIEKNSNYTFFYNAADLKNTTNKNLNCEGTIEEVLKEVFKGSGITYMIKGNEIILKVNKEEATQQQPKKKRTVTGTVVDAENGDPVIGATVVVKGQKDGVITDLDGNFTIAISGSKAQLEFSYIGYRKKTVDVGDLGVINVKMESDNQLLSEVVVVGAGTQKKVSVTGSITSVKGLELKAPSSSLTTSFAGKLAGVISMTSTGEPGAASEFYIRGVSTFGGRATPLILLDDVEISTADLNNIPAETIESFSILKDASATAIYGARGANGVMLITTKTGKENEKTRINVTVENSFNKPMNFPDFVNGATWMEMYNEAQLTRNPGATPKYSQLDIDNTRNQVNPYIYPDVQWKDVIFKNMNMNQRANVNISGGGSKASYYMSLQANHDTGLLDTKKVYSYNNNINNWGYNFQNNISYKITSTTKIDLHMNAQIRNKKGPNYSTSDLFAQMLYCNPINFPVTFPAQPGDTHIRFGNAIWTGSSVRTNPYAYMLSSFKEYNENTLNTSLKINQKLDFV
;
A
#
# COMPACT_ATOMS: atom_id res chain seq x y z
N MET A 1 -46.96 -0.37 -10.34
CA MET A 1 -46.00 -0.32 -11.46
C MET A 1 -45.50 1.10 -11.63
N ARG A 2 -44.32 1.42 -11.15
CA ARG A 2 -43.56 2.60 -11.54
C ARG A 2 -42.11 2.14 -11.76
N LYS A 3 -41.68 2.07 -13.01
CA LYS A 3 -40.30 1.84 -13.41
C LYS A 3 -39.49 3.05 -12.99
N ILE A 4 -38.55 2.87 -12.06
CA ILE A 4 -37.53 3.86 -11.75
C ILE A 4 -36.49 3.75 -12.84
N GLN A 5 -36.42 4.75 -13.69
CA GLN A 5 -35.32 4.96 -14.64
C GLN A 5 -34.05 5.25 -13.87
N ILE A 6 -33.17 4.25 -13.76
CA ILE A 6 -31.81 4.46 -13.27
C ILE A 6 -31.04 5.20 -14.35
N SER A 7 -30.63 6.40 -14.00
CA SER A 7 -29.97 7.39 -14.84
C SER A 7 -28.76 6.83 -15.61
N TYR A 8 -28.71 7.09 -16.89
CA TYR A 8 -27.61 6.82 -17.82
C TYR A 8 -26.22 7.31 -17.34
N LYS A 9 -26.13 8.26 -16.43
CA LYS A 9 -24.88 8.77 -15.86
C LYS A 9 -24.05 7.74 -15.06
N GLN A 10 -24.68 6.76 -14.42
CA GLN A 10 -23.94 5.72 -13.69
C GLN A 10 -23.30 4.67 -14.61
N ARG A 11 -23.80 4.50 -15.82
CA ARG A 11 -23.18 3.60 -16.81
C ARG A 11 -21.88 4.18 -17.40
N TYR A 12 -21.84 5.47 -17.67
CA TYR A 12 -20.65 6.11 -18.25
C TYR A 12 -19.48 6.19 -17.27
N LEU A 13 -19.71 6.38 -15.97
CA LEU A 13 -18.66 6.38 -14.97
C LEU A 13 -17.98 5.01 -14.85
N LYS A 14 -18.74 3.91 -14.97
CA LYS A 14 -18.17 2.55 -15.04
C LYS A 14 -17.29 2.34 -16.26
N TYR A 15 -17.64 2.91 -17.40
CA TYR A 15 -16.84 2.76 -18.65
C TYR A 15 -15.60 3.64 -18.65
N ILE A 16 -15.62 4.82 -18.02
CA ILE A 16 -14.44 5.69 -17.91
C ILE A 16 -13.40 5.07 -16.98
N VAL A 17 -13.81 4.47 -15.86
CA VAL A 17 -12.90 3.75 -14.96
C VAL A 17 -12.40 2.44 -15.61
N LEU A 18 -13.23 1.77 -16.40
CA LEU A 18 -12.84 0.55 -17.14
C LEU A 18 -11.87 0.88 -18.29
N LEU A 19 -12.04 2.01 -18.96
CA LEU A 19 -11.17 2.44 -20.08
C LEU A 19 -9.77 2.84 -19.59
N LEU A 20 -9.65 3.33 -18.35
CA LEU A 20 -8.35 3.61 -17.72
C LEU A 20 -7.64 2.34 -17.20
N LEU A 21 -8.37 1.24 -16.99
CA LEU A 21 -7.82 -0.02 -16.46
C LEU A 21 -7.48 -1.05 -17.54
N PHE A 22 -7.96 -0.87 -18.79
CA PHE A 22 -7.80 -1.84 -19.88
C PHE A 22 -7.10 -1.29 -21.12
N TYR A 23 -6.33 -0.20 -21.00
CA TYR A 23 -5.36 0.08 -22.04
C TYR A 23 -4.20 -0.90 -21.84
N PRO A 24 -4.00 -1.87 -22.74
CA PRO A 24 -2.81 -2.70 -22.64
C PRO A 24 -1.61 -1.79 -22.90
N LEU A 25 -0.76 -1.61 -21.89
CA LEU A 25 0.61 -1.16 -22.11
C LEU A 25 1.35 -2.24 -22.92
N ASN A 26 1.05 -2.31 -24.21
CA ASN A 26 1.95 -2.92 -25.19
C ASN A 26 3.07 -1.92 -25.46
N ILE A 27 3.97 -1.77 -24.47
CA ILE A 27 5.30 -1.23 -24.69
C ILE A 27 6.28 -2.41 -24.55
N LEU A 28 6.19 -3.36 -25.48
CA LEU A 28 7.38 -4.02 -25.96
C LEU A 28 7.80 -3.19 -27.18
N GLY A 29 8.79 -2.31 -26.95
CA GLY A 29 9.39 -1.52 -28.02
C GLY A 29 9.95 -2.46 -29.08
N ALA A 30 9.34 -2.50 -30.23
CA ALA A 30 10.07 -2.72 -31.45
C ALA A 30 11.10 -1.59 -31.51
N GLN A 31 12.38 -1.90 -31.28
CA GLN A 31 13.47 -0.97 -31.55
C GLN A 31 13.41 -0.68 -33.06
N GLY A 32 12.83 0.46 -33.41
CA GLY A 32 12.75 0.91 -34.79
C GLY A 32 14.17 1.11 -35.32
N VAL A 33 14.47 0.52 -36.47
CA VAL A 33 15.72 0.76 -37.20
C VAL A 33 15.75 2.24 -37.59
N ILE A 34 16.74 2.97 -37.06
CA ILE A 34 16.93 4.40 -37.34
C ILE A 34 17.94 4.54 -38.47
N SER A 35 17.60 5.28 -39.54
CA SER A 35 18.48 5.51 -40.68
C SER A 35 18.89 6.98 -40.73
N VAL A 36 20.21 7.25 -40.76
CA VAL A 36 20.81 8.58 -40.88
C VAL A 36 21.74 8.57 -42.11
N LYS A 37 21.34 9.25 -43.19
CA LYS A 37 22.09 9.29 -44.42
C LYS A 37 22.24 10.75 -44.91
N GLY A 38 23.48 11.18 -45.17
CA GLY A 38 23.76 12.52 -45.71
C GLY A 38 25.24 12.78 -45.95
N GLN A 39 25.55 13.62 -46.92
CA GLN A 39 26.90 14.08 -47.21
C GLN A 39 27.18 15.43 -46.54
N ALA A 40 28.38 15.60 -45.97
CA ALA A 40 28.83 16.82 -45.29
C ALA A 40 27.87 17.32 -44.19
N MET A 41 27.27 16.40 -43.42
CA MET A 41 26.28 16.68 -42.38
C MET A 41 26.96 17.09 -41.08
N THR A 42 26.43 18.14 -40.45
CA THR A 42 26.85 18.51 -39.08
C THR A 42 26.22 17.60 -38.06
N ILE A 43 26.85 17.45 -36.89
CA ILE A 43 26.27 16.66 -35.78
C ILE A 43 24.89 17.17 -35.38
N LYS A 44 24.66 18.48 -35.43
CA LYS A 44 23.35 19.09 -35.16
C LYS A 44 22.27 18.61 -36.14
N GLN A 45 22.61 18.53 -37.43
CA GLN A 45 21.69 18.01 -38.45
C GLN A 45 21.41 16.54 -38.30
N ALA A 46 22.42 15.73 -37.91
CA ALA A 46 22.25 14.31 -37.61
C ALA A 46 21.31 14.10 -36.41
N ILE A 47 21.48 14.88 -35.34
CA ILE A 47 20.58 14.87 -34.18
C ILE A 47 19.14 15.17 -34.59
N GLN A 48 18.92 16.25 -35.36
CA GLN A 48 17.57 16.61 -35.86
C GLN A 48 16.93 15.54 -36.73
N LEU A 49 17.73 14.78 -37.46
CA LEU A 49 17.27 13.70 -38.31
C LEU A 49 16.86 12.49 -37.47
N ILE A 50 17.60 12.21 -36.40
CA ILE A 50 17.27 11.14 -35.43
C ILE A 50 15.99 11.51 -34.68
N GLU A 51 15.85 12.72 -34.17
CA GLU A 51 14.63 13.20 -33.49
C GLU A 51 13.40 13.14 -34.40
N LYS A 52 13.57 13.48 -35.70
CA LYS A 52 12.48 13.45 -36.68
C LYS A 52 12.02 12.01 -37.03
N ASN A 53 12.93 11.03 -37.01
CA ASN A 53 12.70 9.66 -37.46
C ASN A 53 12.58 8.65 -36.30
N SER A 54 12.55 9.13 -35.07
CA SER A 54 12.45 8.31 -33.89
C SER A 54 11.72 9.01 -32.73
N ASN A 55 11.47 8.31 -31.64
CA ASN A 55 10.87 8.88 -30.43
C ASN A 55 11.92 9.38 -29.42
N TYR A 56 13.18 9.56 -29.84
CA TYR A 56 14.25 10.02 -28.96
C TYR A 56 14.36 11.55 -28.98
N THR A 57 14.65 12.14 -27.82
CA THR A 57 14.86 13.59 -27.63
C THR A 57 16.25 13.83 -27.08
N PHE A 58 16.98 14.80 -27.66
CA PHE A 58 18.34 15.11 -27.25
C PHE A 58 18.41 16.32 -26.34
N PHE A 59 19.17 16.18 -25.26
CA PHE A 59 19.50 17.25 -24.32
C PHE A 59 20.99 17.61 -24.42
N TYR A 60 21.29 18.80 -24.89
CA TYR A 60 22.66 19.30 -25.06
C TYR A 60 22.74 20.80 -24.95
N ASN A 61 23.93 21.34 -24.61
CA ASN A 61 24.16 22.77 -24.71
C ASN A 61 24.54 23.12 -26.13
N ALA A 62 23.79 24.04 -26.76
CA ALA A 62 23.99 24.46 -28.16
C ALA A 62 25.41 25.01 -28.43
N ALA A 63 26.09 25.54 -27.42
CA ALA A 63 27.48 26.01 -27.51
C ALA A 63 28.48 24.86 -27.72
N ASP A 64 28.16 23.65 -27.23
CA ASP A 64 29.04 22.49 -27.28
C ASP A 64 29.10 21.85 -28.69
N LEU A 65 28.14 22.16 -29.57
CA LEU A 65 28.08 21.65 -30.94
C LEU A 65 28.62 22.63 -32.02
N LYS A 66 29.07 23.83 -31.63
CA LYS A 66 29.48 24.88 -32.62
C LYS A 66 30.76 24.54 -33.39
N ASN A 67 31.65 23.69 -32.87
CA ASN A 67 32.94 23.38 -33.46
C ASN A 67 33.05 21.96 -34.01
N THR A 68 31.94 21.33 -34.39
CA THR A 68 31.96 19.95 -34.90
C THR A 68 32.17 19.93 -36.42
N THR A 69 33.09 19.07 -36.88
CA THR A 69 33.41 18.90 -38.31
C THR A 69 32.27 18.18 -39.05
N ASN A 70 32.03 18.57 -40.29
CA ASN A 70 31.04 17.91 -41.17
C ASN A 70 31.49 16.47 -41.48
N LYS A 71 30.54 15.54 -41.46
CA LYS A 71 30.77 14.11 -41.74
C LYS A 71 29.81 13.58 -42.80
N ASN A 72 30.31 12.63 -43.56
CA ASN A 72 29.45 11.82 -44.42
C ASN A 72 28.91 10.65 -43.56
N LEU A 73 27.62 10.68 -43.33
CA LEU A 73 26.94 9.66 -42.51
C LEU A 73 26.08 8.77 -43.43
N ASN A 74 26.25 7.45 -43.25
CA ASN A 74 25.41 6.45 -43.90
C ASN A 74 25.28 5.27 -42.92
N CYS A 75 24.48 5.47 -41.88
CA CYS A 75 24.29 4.47 -40.83
C CYS A 75 22.80 4.15 -40.66
N GLU A 76 22.53 2.87 -40.43
CA GLU A 76 21.20 2.32 -40.25
C GLU A 76 21.31 1.20 -39.19
N GLY A 77 20.52 1.27 -38.13
CA GLY A 77 20.58 0.31 -37.05
C GLY A 77 19.83 0.76 -35.80
N THR A 78 20.16 0.16 -34.68
CA THR A 78 19.64 0.54 -33.37
C THR A 78 20.12 1.94 -32.97
N ILE A 79 19.44 2.60 -32.04
CA ILE A 79 19.83 3.94 -31.58
C ILE A 79 21.29 3.99 -31.11
N GLU A 80 21.77 2.95 -30.42
CA GLU A 80 23.13 2.89 -29.90
C GLU A 80 24.17 2.79 -31.01
N GLU A 81 23.90 2.02 -32.07
CA GLU A 81 24.78 1.88 -33.22
C GLU A 81 24.86 3.18 -34.01
N VAL A 82 23.73 3.82 -34.22
CA VAL A 82 23.65 5.11 -34.93
C VAL A 82 24.37 6.20 -34.16
N LEU A 83 24.17 6.31 -32.84
CA LEU A 83 24.85 7.29 -32.00
C LEU A 83 26.38 7.08 -31.96
N LYS A 84 26.83 5.80 -31.90
CA LYS A 84 28.24 5.47 -31.92
C LYS A 84 28.93 5.96 -33.20
N GLU A 85 28.26 5.85 -34.35
CA GLU A 85 28.84 6.31 -35.63
C GLU A 85 28.73 7.83 -35.79
N VAL A 86 27.61 8.45 -35.37
CA VAL A 86 27.42 9.91 -35.41
C VAL A 86 28.43 10.64 -34.54
N PHE A 87 28.70 10.16 -33.33
CA PHE A 87 29.61 10.82 -32.38
C PHE A 87 31.05 10.31 -32.43
N LYS A 88 31.38 9.35 -33.27
CA LYS A 88 32.74 8.83 -33.44
C LYS A 88 33.74 9.93 -33.79
N GLY A 89 34.79 10.12 -32.95
CA GLY A 89 35.82 11.13 -33.15
C GLY A 89 35.36 12.58 -32.94
N SER A 90 34.20 12.85 -32.34
CA SER A 90 33.72 14.19 -32.05
C SER A 90 34.05 14.68 -30.64
N GLY A 91 34.62 13.84 -29.77
CA GLY A 91 34.81 14.15 -28.36
C GLY A 91 33.52 14.28 -27.55
N ILE A 92 32.37 13.88 -28.14
CA ILE A 92 31.07 13.92 -27.50
C ILE A 92 30.74 12.53 -26.96
N THR A 93 30.45 12.42 -25.68
CA THR A 93 29.93 11.22 -25.03
C THR A 93 28.43 11.38 -24.83
N TYR A 94 27.69 10.27 -24.83
CA TYR A 94 26.24 10.29 -24.64
C TYR A 94 25.80 9.29 -23.57
N MET A 95 24.66 9.57 -22.97
CA MET A 95 23.96 8.69 -22.03
C MET A 95 22.51 8.58 -22.45
N ILE A 96 22.02 7.34 -22.62
CA ILE A 96 20.62 7.05 -22.97
C ILE A 96 19.87 6.74 -21.67
N LYS A 97 18.75 7.45 -21.44
CA LYS A 97 17.86 7.23 -20.29
C LYS A 97 16.41 7.17 -20.79
N GLY A 98 15.93 5.97 -21.08
CA GLY A 98 14.64 5.78 -21.75
C GLY A 98 14.67 6.38 -23.16
N ASN A 99 13.80 7.34 -23.48
CA ASN A 99 13.77 8.03 -24.75
C ASN A 99 14.57 9.35 -24.75
N GLU A 100 15.31 9.64 -23.70
CA GLU A 100 16.12 10.84 -23.56
C GLU A 100 17.60 10.53 -23.76
N ILE A 101 18.29 11.32 -24.58
CA ILE A 101 19.72 11.19 -24.87
C ILE A 101 20.42 12.47 -24.40
N ILE A 102 21.30 12.35 -23.42
CA ILE A 102 22.03 13.46 -22.84
C ILE A 102 23.46 13.45 -23.40
N LEU A 103 23.87 14.54 -24.05
CA LEU A 103 25.22 14.68 -24.59
C LEU A 103 26.14 15.42 -23.63
N LYS A 104 27.37 14.94 -23.52
CA LYS A 104 28.47 15.58 -22.79
C LYS A 104 29.70 15.68 -23.67
N VAL A 105 30.32 16.86 -23.74
CA VAL A 105 31.62 17.05 -24.40
C VAL A 105 32.74 16.77 -23.42
N ASN A 106 33.61 15.82 -23.76
CA ASN A 106 34.88 15.66 -23.05
C ASN A 106 35.82 16.79 -23.48
N LYS A 107 35.92 17.82 -22.64
CA LYS A 107 37.00 18.83 -22.77
C LYS A 107 38.29 18.26 -22.21
N GLU A 108 38.87 17.29 -22.88
CA GLU A 108 40.28 16.92 -22.71
C GLU A 108 40.96 17.00 -24.07
N GLU A 109 41.47 18.19 -24.36
CA GLU A 109 42.68 18.46 -25.16
C GLU A 109 42.73 19.95 -25.46
N ALA A 110 43.50 20.65 -24.72
CA ALA A 110 44.30 21.84 -24.96
C ALA A 110 44.22 22.84 -23.80
N THR A 111 44.94 22.57 -22.77
CA THR A 111 45.80 23.59 -22.13
C THR A 111 46.71 22.87 -21.12
N GLN A 112 47.96 22.77 -21.41
CA GLN A 112 49.02 22.49 -20.41
C GLN A 112 48.93 23.62 -19.38
N GLN A 113 48.22 23.39 -18.28
CA GLN A 113 48.40 24.11 -17.04
C GLN A 113 49.20 23.21 -16.12
N GLN A 114 50.29 23.74 -15.64
CA GLN A 114 51.19 23.16 -14.62
C GLN A 114 50.38 22.50 -13.49
N PRO A 115 50.88 21.41 -12.89
CA PRO A 115 50.19 20.72 -11.81
C PRO A 115 50.05 21.69 -10.63
N LYS A 116 48.83 22.13 -10.33
CA LYS A 116 48.52 22.84 -9.09
C LYS A 116 48.92 21.90 -7.95
N LYS A 117 49.88 22.28 -7.13
CA LYS A 117 50.34 21.55 -5.96
C LYS A 117 49.10 21.14 -5.14
N LYS A 118 48.78 19.83 -5.11
CA LYS A 118 47.82 19.27 -4.17
C LYS A 118 48.43 19.44 -2.79
N ARG A 119 47.71 20.07 -1.89
CA ARG A 119 48.11 20.13 -0.47
C ARG A 119 47.12 19.26 0.33
N THR A 120 47.63 18.68 1.39
CA THR A 120 46.83 17.86 2.31
C THR A 120 46.33 18.74 3.45
N VAL A 121 45.06 18.64 3.75
CA VAL A 121 44.40 19.27 4.89
C VAL A 121 43.97 18.18 5.84
N THR A 122 44.31 18.32 7.10
CA THR A 122 43.94 17.42 8.19
C THR A 122 43.08 18.16 9.19
N GLY A 123 42.40 17.42 10.07
CA GLY A 123 41.63 18.02 11.15
C GLY A 123 40.77 17.02 11.87
N THR A 124 40.03 17.52 12.85
CA THR A 124 39.09 16.72 13.65
C THR A 124 37.69 17.26 13.53
N VAL A 125 36.72 16.35 13.56
CA VAL A 125 35.28 16.65 13.60
C VAL A 125 34.76 16.16 14.94
N VAL A 126 34.21 17.09 15.74
CA VAL A 126 33.67 16.80 17.06
C VAL A 126 32.25 17.34 17.19
N ASP A 127 31.47 16.76 18.07
CA ASP A 127 30.15 17.27 18.46
C ASP A 127 30.29 18.60 19.20
N ALA A 128 29.39 19.54 18.91
CA ALA A 128 29.46 20.88 19.47
C ALA A 128 29.03 20.95 20.95
N GLU A 129 28.19 20.00 21.41
CA GLU A 129 27.60 20.00 22.77
C GLU A 129 28.51 19.27 23.78
N ASN A 130 28.98 18.07 23.44
CA ASN A 130 29.75 17.21 24.37
C ASN A 130 31.22 17.08 24.03
N GLY A 131 31.64 17.50 22.83
CA GLY A 131 33.04 17.43 22.38
C GLY A 131 33.46 16.04 21.92
N ASP A 132 32.59 15.08 21.83
CA ASP A 132 32.91 13.72 21.39
C ASP A 132 33.27 13.67 19.89
N PRO A 133 34.15 12.77 19.45
CA PRO A 133 34.52 12.63 18.05
C PRO A 133 33.32 12.14 17.21
N VAL A 134 33.04 12.80 16.08
CA VAL A 134 32.04 12.37 15.13
C VAL A 134 32.64 11.37 14.16
N ILE A 135 32.45 10.09 14.45
CA ILE A 135 33.01 8.96 13.69
C ILE A 135 32.21 8.74 12.39
N GLY A 136 32.91 8.59 11.25
CA GLY A 136 32.24 8.32 9.96
C GLY A 136 31.57 9.53 9.30
N ALA A 137 31.85 10.74 9.78
CA ALA A 137 31.41 11.97 9.12
C ALA A 137 32.04 12.08 7.73
N THR A 138 31.23 12.42 6.74
CA THR A 138 31.68 12.60 5.36
C THR A 138 32.23 14.00 5.17
N VAL A 139 33.47 14.11 4.64
CA VAL A 139 34.17 15.35 4.33
C VAL A 139 34.42 15.40 2.82
N VAL A 140 33.82 16.35 2.13
CA VAL A 140 33.99 16.52 0.68
C VAL A 140 34.42 17.94 0.33
N VAL A 141 35.19 18.08 -0.73
CA VAL A 141 35.46 19.40 -1.31
C VAL A 141 34.23 19.84 -2.09
N LYS A 142 33.66 20.99 -1.74
CA LYS A 142 32.42 21.49 -2.37
C LYS A 142 32.54 21.54 -3.90
N GLY A 143 31.63 20.83 -4.57
CA GLY A 143 31.62 20.69 -6.02
C GLY A 143 32.40 19.48 -6.57
N GLN A 144 33.00 18.66 -5.71
CA GLN A 144 33.60 17.38 -6.08
C GLN A 144 32.72 16.21 -5.58
N LYS A 145 32.85 15.05 -6.24
CA LYS A 145 32.09 13.85 -5.85
C LYS A 145 32.85 12.96 -4.88
N ASP A 146 34.16 13.07 -4.85
CA ASP A 146 35.03 12.24 -4.03
C ASP A 146 35.30 12.94 -2.69
N GLY A 147 35.22 12.20 -1.61
CA GLY A 147 35.42 12.67 -0.25
C GLY A 147 36.11 11.62 0.62
N VAL A 148 36.32 11.96 1.87
CA VAL A 148 36.85 11.07 2.90
C VAL A 148 35.86 10.99 4.05
N ILE A 149 36.04 9.99 4.92
CA ILE A 149 35.28 9.84 6.17
C ILE A 149 36.20 10.02 7.36
N THR A 150 35.65 10.48 8.48
CA THR A 150 36.40 10.59 9.74
C THR A 150 36.62 9.22 10.37
N ASP A 151 37.77 9.05 11.02
CA ASP A 151 38.16 7.84 11.76
C ASP A 151 37.53 7.76 13.17
N LEU A 152 37.97 6.77 13.98
CA LEU A 152 37.41 6.52 15.33
C LEU A 152 37.66 7.68 16.32
N ASP A 153 38.66 8.52 16.05
CA ASP A 153 38.99 9.72 16.84
C ASP A 153 38.42 10.99 16.20
N GLY A 154 37.59 10.87 15.15
CA GLY A 154 37.02 11.99 14.42
C GLY A 154 37.99 12.68 13.47
N ASN A 155 39.18 12.14 13.21
CA ASN A 155 40.18 12.77 12.34
C ASN A 155 39.88 12.50 10.88
N PHE A 156 40.23 13.47 10.03
CA PHE A 156 40.15 13.31 8.58
C PHE A 156 41.44 13.85 7.91
N THR A 157 41.72 13.31 6.73
CA THR A 157 42.82 13.77 5.88
C THR A 157 42.33 13.83 4.44
N ILE A 158 42.27 15.03 3.86
CA ILE A 158 41.79 15.26 2.51
C ILE A 158 42.77 16.06 1.67
N ALA A 159 42.96 15.65 0.40
CA ALA A 159 43.78 16.36 -0.55
C ALA A 159 42.95 17.40 -1.30
N ILE A 160 43.36 18.65 -1.27
CA ILE A 160 42.69 19.77 -1.95
C ILE A 160 43.58 20.42 -3.01
N SER A 161 42.93 21.02 -4.01
CA SER A 161 43.62 21.78 -5.05
C SER A 161 43.22 23.26 -5.01
N GLY A 162 44.17 24.15 -4.68
CA GLY A 162 43.97 25.61 -4.63
C GLY A 162 43.61 26.17 -3.26
N SER A 163 43.85 27.49 -3.08
CA SER A 163 43.67 28.22 -1.81
C SER A 163 42.26 28.64 -1.48
N LYS A 164 41.29 28.51 -2.39
CA LYS A 164 39.85 28.86 -2.19
C LYS A 164 38.96 27.65 -2.11
N ALA A 165 39.44 26.50 -1.64
CA ALA A 165 38.64 25.32 -1.46
C ALA A 165 37.71 25.47 -0.24
N GLN A 166 36.45 24.98 -0.38
CA GLN A 166 35.51 24.84 0.71
C GLN A 166 35.34 23.36 1.02
N LEU A 167 35.39 22.98 2.28
CA LEU A 167 35.05 21.63 2.74
C LEU A 167 33.62 21.60 3.27
N GLU A 168 32.84 20.64 2.82
CA GLU A 168 31.49 20.36 3.32
C GLU A 168 31.54 19.12 4.20
N PHE A 169 31.06 19.27 5.44
CA PHE A 169 30.97 18.23 6.44
C PHE A 169 29.52 17.80 6.59
N SER A 170 29.26 16.50 6.54
CA SER A 170 27.90 15.95 6.69
C SER A 170 27.92 14.62 7.45
N TYR A 171 26.99 14.46 8.39
CA TYR A 171 26.76 13.21 9.12
C TYR A 171 25.27 13.08 9.48
N ILE A 172 24.78 11.84 9.60
CA ILE A 172 23.40 11.59 9.97
C ILE A 172 23.14 12.13 11.38
N GLY A 173 22.11 12.98 11.54
CA GLY A 173 21.79 13.61 12.82
C GLY A 173 22.49 14.94 13.10
N TYR A 174 23.30 15.44 12.17
CA TYR A 174 24.01 16.72 12.29
C TYR A 174 23.69 17.68 11.15
N ARG A 175 23.71 18.96 11.43
CA ARG A 175 23.58 20.00 10.41
C ARG A 175 24.80 20.02 9.51
N LYS A 176 24.58 20.04 8.20
CA LYS A 176 25.66 20.24 7.24
C LYS A 176 26.42 21.53 7.53
N LYS A 177 27.75 21.45 7.57
CA LYS A 177 28.60 22.59 7.81
C LYS A 177 29.62 22.75 6.67
N THR A 178 29.73 23.97 6.17
CA THR A 178 30.70 24.31 5.13
C THR A 178 31.77 25.23 5.73
N VAL A 179 33.03 24.92 5.51
CA VAL A 179 34.19 25.67 6.06
C VAL A 179 35.13 26.04 4.93
N ASP A 180 35.52 27.31 4.89
CA ASP A 180 36.56 27.80 3.96
C ASP A 180 37.95 27.35 4.45
N VAL A 181 38.66 26.68 3.59
CA VAL A 181 39.99 26.13 3.96
C VAL A 181 41.06 27.23 4.04
N GLY A 182 40.96 28.26 3.19
CA GLY A 182 41.97 29.30 3.11
C GLY A 182 43.40 28.72 2.98
N ASP A 183 44.35 29.23 3.74
CA ASP A 183 45.72 28.74 3.78
C ASP A 183 46.00 27.78 4.97
N LEU A 184 44.94 27.37 5.69
CA LEU A 184 45.07 26.51 6.87
C LEU A 184 45.40 25.06 6.46
N GLY A 185 46.36 24.45 7.13
CA GLY A 185 46.71 23.03 6.97
C GLY A 185 45.95 22.10 7.90
N VAL A 186 45.38 22.64 8.99
CA VAL A 186 44.59 21.91 9.98
C VAL A 186 43.28 22.64 10.21
N ILE A 187 42.17 21.91 10.16
CA ILE A 187 40.81 22.44 10.32
C ILE A 187 40.02 21.57 11.31
N ASN A 188 39.77 22.11 12.49
CA ASN A 188 38.93 21.46 13.49
C ASN A 188 37.49 21.98 13.38
N VAL A 189 36.55 21.09 13.26
CA VAL A 189 35.11 21.41 13.02
C VAL A 189 34.27 20.91 14.15
N LYS A 190 33.46 21.79 14.71
CA LYS A 190 32.38 21.42 15.62
C LYS A 190 31.07 21.30 14.81
N MET A 191 30.47 20.13 14.78
CA MET A 191 29.16 19.91 14.16
C MET A 191 28.07 20.03 15.19
N GLU A 192 27.03 20.80 14.85
CA GLU A 192 25.83 20.94 15.68
C GLU A 192 24.88 19.81 15.36
N SER A 193 24.36 19.15 16.39
CA SER A 193 23.32 18.15 16.19
C SER A 193 22.09 18.79 15.56
N ASP A 194 21.50 18.13 14.54
CA ASP A 194 20.29 18.60 13.90
C ASP A 194 19.07 18.18 14.71
N ASN A 195 18.83 18.90 15.80
CA ASN A 195 17.69 18.68 16.69
C ASN A 195 16.33 18.87 15.98
N GLN A 196 16.31 19.30 14.71
CA GLN A 196 15.07 19.33 13.92
C GLN A 196 14.63 17.93 13.45
N LEU A 197 15.51 16.94 13.45
CA LEU A 197 15.15 15.55 13.09
C LEU A 197 14.51 14.75 14.24
N LEU A 198 14.47 15.27 15.48
CA LEU A 198 14.00 14.55 16.66
C LEU A 198 12.90 15.25 17.49
N SER A 199 12.26 16.26 16.97
CA SER A 199 11.01 16.71 17.57
C SER A 199 9.82 15.88 17.04
N GLU A 200 9.85 14.57 17.30
CA GLU A 200 8.67 13.73 17.10
C GLU A 200 7.58 14.27 18.02
N VAL A 201 6.59 14.92 17.42
CA VAL A 201 5.45 15.49 18.12
C VAL A 201 4.39 14.41 18.22
N VAL A 202 3.91 14.14 19.41
CA VAL A 202 2.83 13.19 19.67
C VAL A 202 1.55 13.97 19.91
N VAL A 203 0.47 13.55 19.28
CA VAL A 203 -0.87 14.09 19.55
C VAL A 203 -1.31 13.60 20.94
N VAL A 204 -1.55 14.51 21.83
CA VAL A 204 -2.10 14.30 23.17
C VAL A 204 -3.50 14.89 23.22
N GLY A 205 -4.30 14.47 24.20
CA GLY A 205 -5.72 14.78 24.26
C GLY A 205 -6.12 16.26 24.12
N ALA A 206 -5.24 17.22 24.37
CA ALA A 206 -5.51 18.66 24.24
C ALA A 206 -4.52 19.39 23.32
N GLY A 207 -3.95 18.69 22.33
CA GLY A 207 -3.00 19.29 21.39
C GLY A 207 -1.82 18.39 21.05
N THR A 208 -0.69 19.00 20.72
CA THR A 208 0.54 18.28 20.38
C THR A 208 1.63 18.57 21.39
N GLN A 209 2.32 17.54 21.87
CA GLN A 209 3.49 17.67 22.76
C GLN A 209 4.71 16.97 22.15
N LYS A 210 5.89 17.44 22.51
CA LYS A 210 7.12 16.72 22.13
C LYS A 210 7.12 15.35 22.82
N LYS A 211 7.44 14.29 22.10
CA LYS A 211 7.45 12.91 22.61
C LYS A 211 8.27 12.78 23.90
N VAL A 212 9.38 13.51 23.99
CA VAL A 212 10.27 13.54 25.17
C VAL A 212 9.57 14.16 26.41
N SER A 213 8.56 15.03 26.22
CA SER A 213 7.85 15.70 27.30
C SER A 213 6.59 14.99 27.75
N VAL A 214 6.25 13.85 27.13
CA VAL A 214 5.04 13.08 27.46
C VAL A 214 5.32 12.15 28.62
N THR A 215 4.71 12.40 29.77
CA THR A 215 4.84 11.56 30.97
C THR A 215 3.91 10.34 30.95
N GLY A 216 2.86 10.35 30.12
CA GLY A 216 1.92 9.23 29.97
C GLY A 216 2.40 8.16 28.98
N SER A 217 1.93 6.92 29.15
CA SER A 217 2.22 5.83 28.19
C SER A 217 1.43 6.05 26.90
N ILE A 218 2.03 6.79 25.96
CA ILE A 218 1.47 7.03 24.62
C ILE A 218 2.31 6.27 23.60
N THR A 219 1.65 5.48 22.75
CA THR A 219 2.27 4.88 21.57
C THR A 219 1.84 5.64 20.33
N SER A 220 2.78 6.12 19.55
CA SER A 220 2.51 6.74 18.25
C SER A 220 3.10 5.90 17.12
N VAL A 221 2.31 5.68 16.06
CA VAL A 221 2.70 4.92 14.86
C VAL A 221 2.24 5.70 13.63
N LYS A 222 3.07 5.78 12.60
CA LYS A 222 2.70 6.43 11.33
C LYS A 222 1.69 5.58 10.55
N GLY A 223 0.74 6.23 9.89
CA GLY A 223 -0.29 5.52 9.12
C GLY A 223 0.27 4.54 8.09
N LEU A 224 1.35 4.89 7.40
CA LEU A 224 1.99 4.02 6.40
C LEU A 224 2.58 2.73 6.97
N GLU A 225 2.99 2.71 8.25
CA GLU A 225 3.48 1.50 8.91
C GLU A 225 2.38 0.45 9.09
N LEU A 226 1.12 0.90 9.12
CA LEU A 226 -0.06 0.04 9.20
C LEU A 226 -0.58 -0.39 7.83
N LYS A 227 0.06 0.02 6.75
CA LYS A 227 -0.33 -0.42 5.41
C LYS A 227 -0.21 -1.95 5.30
N ALA A 228 -1.28 -2.59 4.82
CA ALA A 228 -1.35 -4.01 4.55
C ALA A 228 -2.05 -4.25 3.20
N PRO A 229 -1.84 -5.39 2.54
CA PRO A 229 -2.53 -5.74 1.30
C PRO A 229 -4.00 -6.15 1.56
N SER A 230 -4.70 -5.37 2.38
CA SER A 230 -6.10 -5.55 2.77
C SER A 230 -6.81 -4.22 2.69
N SER A 231 -8.09 -4.23 2.32
CA SER A 231 -8.96 -3.06 2.40
C SER A 231 -9.38 -2.72 3.84
N SER A 232 -9.16 -3.65 4.76
CA SER A 232 -9.55 -3.56 6.17
C SER A 232 -8.37 -3.08 7.01
N LEU A 233 -8.36 -1.82 7.43
CA LEU A 233 -7.27 -1.22 8.19
C LEU A 233 -7.05 -1.92 9.55
N THR A 234 -8.13 -2.28 10.25
CA THR A 234 -8.06 -2.89 11.58
C THR A 234 -7.37 -4.26 11.60
N THR A 235 -7.35 -4.98 10.48
CA THR A 235 -6.63 -6.27 10.37
C THR A 235 -5.12 -6.10 10.47
N SER A 236 -4.59 -4.91 10.20
CA SER A 236 -3.17 -4.60 10.27
C SER A 236 -2.68 -4.20 11.66
N PHE A 237 -3.56 -4.09 12.65
CA PHE A 237 -3.19 -3.66 14.01
C PHE A 237 -2.43 -4.74 14.79
N ALA A 238 -2.72 -6.03 14.49
CA ALA A 238 -2.07 -7.15 15.14
C ALA A 238 -0.54 -7.09 14.98
N GLY A 239 0.17 -7.07 16.10
CA GLY A 239 1.63 -7.04 16.14
C GLY A 239 2.29 -5.70 15.77
N LYS A 240 1.53 -4.69 15.29
CA LYS A 240 2.07 -3.39 14.89
C LYS A 240 1.81 -2.26 15.90
N LEU A 241 0.75 -2.37 16.69
CA LEU A 241 0.38 -1.38 17.70
C LEU A 241 0.70 -1.90 19.10
N ALA A 242 1.76 -1.39 19.72
CA ALA A 242 2.16 -1.83 21.06
C ALA A 242 1.09 -1.55 22.12
N GLY A 243 0.63 -2.60 22.81
CA GLY A 243 -0.43 -2.57 23.81
C GLY A 243 -1.85 -2.63 23.25
N VAL A 244 -2.00 -2.92 21.95
CA VAL A 244 -3.29 -3.23 21.32
C VAL A 244 -3.34 -4.73 21.05
N ILE A 245 -4.41 -5.36 21.52
CA ILE A 245 -4.75 -6.76 21.19
C ILE A 245 -5.79 -6.69 20.08
N SER A 246 -5.48 -7.25 18.92
CA SER A 246 -6.39 -7.31 17.79
C SER A 246 -6.72 -8.76 17.45
N MET A 247 -8.01 -9.04 17.25
CA MET A 247 -8.52 -10.36 16.92
C MET A 247 -9.34 -10.28 15.64
N THR A 248 -8.94 -11.08 14.65
CA THR A 248 -9.71 -11.24 13.41
C THR A 248 -10.55 -12.51 13.52
N SER A 249 -11.86 -12.36 13.59
CA SER A 249 -12.79 -13.48 13.80
C SER A 249 -13.13 -14.24 12.53
N THR A 250 -13.22 -13.59 11.38
CA THR A 250 -13.70 -14.22 10.14
C THR A 250 -12.72 -14.05 8.99
N GLY A 251 -11.97 -13.11 8.78
CA GLY A 251 -11.16 -12.88 7.56
C GLY A 251 -11.99 -12.63 6.28
N GLU A 252 -13.30 -12.40 6.40
CA GLU A 252 -14.14 -11.98 5.28
C GLU A 252 -13.67 -10.63 4.74
N PRO A 253 -13.69 -10.43 3.42
CA PRO A 253 -13.38 -9.14 2.82
C PRO A 253 -14.26 -8.02 3.37
N GLY A 254 -13.62 -6.96 3.90
CA GLY A 254 -14.31 -5.82 4.50
C GLY A 254 -14.79 -6.02 5.94
N ALA A 255 -14.55 -7.18 6.56
CA ALA A 255 -14.81 -7.39 7.99
C ALA A 255 -13.79 -6.62 8.83
N ALA A 256 -14.26 -5.96 9.89
CA ALA A 256 -13.41 -5.30 10.87
C ALA A 256 -12.88 -6.33 11.88
N SER A 257 -11.61 -6.18 12.26
CA SER A 257 -11.08 -6.89 13.43
C SER A 257 -11.51 -6.18 14.71
N GLU A 258 -11.83 -6.95 15.73
CA GLU A 258 -12.01 -6.43 17.08
C GLU A 258 -10.65 -6.12 17.69
N PHE A 259 -10.55 -5.01 18.41
CA PHE A 259 -9.31 -4.66 19.09
C PHE A 259 -9.58 -3.99 20.43
N TYR A 260 -8.64 -4.19 21.36
CA TYR A 260 -8.71 -3.74 22.73
C TYR A 260 -7.37 -3.14 23.13
N ILE A 261 -7.40 -2.09 23.96
CA ILE A 261 -6.18 -1.51 24.53
C ILE A 261 -5.94 -2.14 25.90
N ARG A 262 -4.78 -2.82 26.08
CA ARG A 262 -4.40 -3.56 27.29
C ARG A 262 -5.37 -4.71 27.67
N GLY A 263 -6.25 -5.14 26.77
CA GLY A 263 -7.19 -6.23 26.98
C GLY A 263 -8.60 -5.77 27.29
N VAL A 264 -9.47 -6.76 27.56
CA VAL A 264 -10.87 -6.52 27.92
C VAL A 264 -10.94 -6.24 29.41
N SER A 265 -11.31 -5.02 29.79
CA SER A 265 -11.31 -4.54 31.18
C SER A 265 -12.71 -4.37 31.79
N THR A 266 -13.79 -4.74 31.06
CA THR A 266 -15.17 -4.50 31.51
C THR A 266 -15.97 -5.80 31.59
N PHE A 267 -16.80 -5.90 32.65
CA PHE A 267 -17.85 -6.91 32.76
C PHE A 267 -19.18 -6.35 32.27
N GLY A 268 -19.65 -6.82 31.09
CA GLY A 268 -20.96 -6.47 30.56
C GLY A 268 -21.10 -5.05 29.97
N GLY A 269 -20.02 -4.27 29.92
CA GLY A 269 -19.98 -2.93 29.31
C GLY A 269 -19.30 -2.91 27.94
N ARG A 270 -19.22 -1.73 27.33
CA ARG A 270 -18.47 -1.50 26.10
C ARG A 270 -16.97 -1.71 26.33
N ALA A 271 -16.38 -2.69 25.69
CA ALA A 271 -14.95 -3.03 25.85
C ALA A 271 -14.04 -2.31 24.81
N THR A 272 -14.63 -1.76 23.73
CA THR A 272 -13.88 -1.09 22.68
C THR A 272 -13.38 0.29 23.13
N PRO A 273 -12.18 0.72 22.71
CA PRO A 273 -11.66 2.04 23.01
C PRO A 273 -12.49 3.15 22.35
N LEU A 274 -12.35 4.39 22.85
CA LEU A 274 -12.84 5.57 22.18
C LEU A 274 -11.94 5.87 20.96
N ILE A 275 -12.53 6.03 19.78
CA ILE A 275 -11.81 6.29 18.53
C ILE A 275 -12.15 7.69 18.04
N LEU A 276 -11.14 8.53 17.85
CA LEU A 276 -11.31 9.90 17.35
C LEU A 276 -10.50 10.08 16.06
N LEU A 277 -11.19 10.49 15.00
CA LEU A 277 -10.61 10.90 13.72
C LEU A 277 -10.66 12.42 13.62
N ASP A 278 -9.51 13.09 13.64
CA ASP A 278 -9.41 14.56 13.65
C ASP A 278 -10.36 15.21 14.68
N ASP A 279 -10.40 14.58 15.89
CA ASP A 279 -11.25 14.93 17.05
C ASP A 279 -12.75 14.59 16.93
N VAL A 280 -13.19 13.97 15.84
CA VAL A 280 -14.56 13.47 15.69
C VAL A 280 -14.61 11.98 16.07
N GLU A 281 -15.55 11.59 16.94
CA GLU A 281 -15.75 10.19 17.29
C GLU A 281 -16.27 9.39 16.08
N ILE A 282 -15.62 8.27 15.81
CA ILE A 282 -16.01 7.34 14.76
C ILE A 282 -16.17 5.92 15.30
N SER A 283 -16.90 5.09 14.57
CA SER A 283 -17.02 3.66 14.88
C SER A 283 -15.80 2.85 14.42
N THR A 284 -15.62 1.66 14.98
CA THR A 284 -14.63 0.67 14.49
C THR A 284 -14.86 0.33 13.01
N ALA A 285 -16.12 0.28 12.58
CA ALA A 285 -16.47 0.01 11.19
C ALA A 285 -16.05 1.15 10.25
N ASP A 286 -16.19 2.41 10.68
CA ASP A 286 -15.71 3.56 9.90
C ASP A 286 -14.19 3.58 9.85
N LEU A 287 -13.52 3.35 10.98
CA LEU A 287 -12.07 3.24 11.05
C LEU A 287 -11.52 2.19 10.09
N ASN A 288 -12.18 1.03 10.05
CA ASN A 288 -11.76 -0.09 9.21
C ASN A 288 -11.63 0.27 7.72
N ASN A 289 -12.36 1.28 7.28
CA ASN A 289 -12.44 1.67 5.87
C ASN A 289 -11.61 2.92 5.53
N ILE A 290 -10.88 3.47 6.51
CA ILE A 290 -9.99 4.61 6.27
C ILE A 290 -8.69 4.09 5.63
N PRO A 291 -8.27 4.64 4.49
CA PRO A 291 -7.01 4.26 3.88
C PRO A 291 -5.81 4.63 4.77
N ALA A 292 -4.90 3.68 4.99
CA ALA A 292 -3.68 3.95 5.75
C ALA A 292 -2.84 5.10 5.15
N GLU A 293 -2.93 5.29 3.84
CA GLU A 293 -2.26 6.35 3.10
C GLU A 293 -2.76 7.76 3.46
N THR A 294 -3.99 7.91 3.95
CA THR A 294 -4.58 9.20 4.35
C THR A 294 -4.23 9.58 5.77
N ILE A 295 -3.71 8.64 6.56
CA ILE A 295 -3.42 8.83 7.97
C ILE A 295 -1.97 9.29 8.14
N GLU A 296 -1.76 10.34 8.92
CA GLU A 296 -0.45 10.80 9.35
C GLU A 296 0.05 9.96 10.52
N SER A 297 -0.77 9.86 11.59
CA SER A 297 -0.39 9.13 12.80
C SER A 297 -1.57 8.55 13.55
N PHE A 298 -1.29 7.46 14.26
CA PHE A 298 -2.11 6.89 15.33
C PHE A 298 -1.43 7.17 16.66
N SER A 299 -2.13 7.78 17.60
CA SER A 299 -1.68 7.96 18.97
C SER A 299 -2.62 7.22 19.91
N ILE A 300 -2.08 6.28 20.68
CA ILE A 300 -2.85 5.43 21.59
C ILE A 300 -2.58 5.85 23.01
N LEU A 301 -3.60 6.41 23.66
CA LEU A 301 -3.59 6.81 25.05
C LEU A 301 -4.02 5.62 25.91
N LYS A 302 -3.11 5.10 26.72
CA LYS A 302 -3.33 3.87 27.49
C LYS A 302 -3.54 4.11 28.98
N ASP A 303 -2.99 5.19 29.51
CA ASP A 303 -3.02 5.49 30.94
C ASP A 303 -4.15 6.44 31.30
N ALA A 304 -4.67 6.29 32.51
CA ALA A 304 -5.75 7.14 33.04
C ALA A 304 -5.39 8.62 33.03
N SER A 305 -4.13 8.99 33.28
CA SER A 305 -3.65 10.37 33.20
C SER A 305 -3.77 10.96 31.81
N ALA A 306 -3.47 10.17 30.77
CA ALA A 306 -3.58 10.60 29.37
C ALA A 306 -5.03 10.62 28.88
N THR A 307 -5.92 9.76 29.42
CA THR A 307 -7.33 9.66 29.01
C THR A 307 -8.29 10.47 29.85
N ALA A 308 -7.82 11.11 30.95
CA ALA A 308 -8.65 11.82 31.92
C ALA A 308 -9.57 12.88 31.29
N ILE A 309 -9.10 13.59 30.26
CA ILE A 309 -9.89 14.62 29.57
C ILE A 309 -11.13 14.07 28.85
N TYR A 310 -11.16 12.77 28.57
CA TYR A 310 -12.29 12.08 27.92
C TYR A 310 -13.26 11.46 28.93
N GLY A 311 -12.98 11.61 30.24
CA GLY A 311 -13.82 11.11 31.33
C GLY A 311 -14.07 9.60 31.23
N ALA A 312 -15.29 9.16 31.57
CA ALA A 312 -15.69 7.75 31.53
C ALA A 312 -15.56 7.12 30.12
N ARG A 313 -15.66 7.90 29.06
CA ARG A 313 -15.52 7.40 27.69
C ARG A 313 -14.09 6.95 27.35
N GLY A 314 -13.09 7.48 28.05
CA GLY A 314 -11.68 7.11 27.92
C GLY A 314 -11.26 5.90 28.77
N ALA A 315 -12.16 5.26 29.52
CA ALA A 315 -11.83 4.19 30.47
C ALA A 315 -11.16 2.97 29.81
N ASN A 316 -11.54 2.64 28.57
CA ASN A 316 -10.94 1.53 27.81
C ASN A 316 -9.77 1.98 26.91
N GLY A 317 -9.22 3.17 27.17
CA GLY A 317 -8.21 3.81 26.33
C GLY A 317 -8.82 4.64 25.20
N VAL A 318 -7.97 5.46 24.59
CA VAL A 318 -8.37 6.35 23.49
C VAL A 318 -7.39 6.18 22.33
N MET A 319 -7.93 6.06 21.13
CA MET A 319 -7.18 6.05 19.88
C MET A 319 -7.41 7.36 19.15
N LEU A 320 -6.38 8.18 19.04
CA LEU A 320 -6.39 9.43 18.29
C LEU A 320 -5.79 9.17 16.91
N ILE A 321 -6.54 9.50 15.89
CA ILE A 321 -6.14 9.32 14.49
C ILE A 321 -6.08 10.70 13.86
N THR A 322 -4.91 11.07 13.39
CA THR A 322 -4.70 12.33 12.69
C THR A 322 -4.51 12.04 11.19
N THR A 323 -5.29 12.70 10.36
CA THR A 323 -5.15 12.59 8.91
C THR A 323 -4.09 13.55 8.37
N LYS A 324 -3.52 13.21 7.20
CA LYS A 324 -2.51 14.03 6.53
C LYS A 324 -3.07 15.38 6.15
N THR A 325 -2.26 16.41 6.32
CA THR A 325 -2.55 17.79 5.91
C THR A 325 -1.50 18.26 4.89
N GLY A 326 -1.82 19.29 4.12
CA GLY A 326 -0.85 19.96 3.28
C GLY A 326 0.14 20.79 4.10
N LYS A 327 1.34 21.00 3.57
CA LYS A 327 2.34 21.87 4.17
C LYS A 327 2.36 23.21 3.46
N GLU A 328 2.59 24.28 4.24
CA GLU A 328 2.73 25.63 3.68
C GLU A 328 3.96 25.72 2.77
N ASN A 329 3.84 26.52 1.72
CA ASN A 329 4.90 26.74 0.72
C ASN A 329 5.46 25.46 0.08
N GLU A 330 4.67 24.37 0.08
CA GLU A 330 5.04 23.12 -0.57
C GLU A 330 4.47 23.05 -1.99
N LYS A 331 5.31 22.67 -2.95
CA LYS A 331 4.87 22.41 -4.33
C LYS A 331 3.83 21.27 -4.34
N THR A 332 2.86 21.39 -5.20
CA THR A 332 1.84 20.36 -5.41
C THR A 332 2.51 19.03 -5.75
N ARG A 333 2.15 17.98 -5.00
CA ARG A 333 2.56 16.59 -5.23
C ARG A 333 1.33 15.75 -5.50
N ILE A 334 1.42 14.90 -6.51
CA ILE A 334 0.37 13.95 -6.88
C ILE A 334 0.98 12.56 -6.77
N ASN A 335 0.32 11.68 -6.01
CA ASN A 335 0.68 10.27 -5.90
C ASN A 335 -0.49 9.42 -6.38
N VAL A 336 -0.20 8.44 -7.21
CA VAL A 336 -1.16 7.46 -7.71
C VAL A 336 -0.67 6.08 -7.32
N THR A 337 -1.53 5.30 -6.68
CA THR A 337 -1.24 3.92 -6.29
C THR A 337 -2.34 3.02 -6.83
N VAL A 338 -1.96 1.96 -7.53
CA VAL A 338 -2.88 0.90 -7.99
C VAL A 338 -2.33 -0.43 -7.50
N GLU A 339 -3.17 -1.21 -6.86
CA GLU A 339 -2.80 -2.49 -6.26
C GLU A 339 -3.79 -3.57 -6.64
N ASN A 340 -3.27 -4.74 -7.01
CA ASN A 340 -4.01 -5.98 -7.15
C ASN A 340 -3.48 -6.98 -6.13
N SER A 341 -4.37 -7.52 -5.30
CA SER A 341 -4.02 -8.53 -4.30
C SER A 341 -4.65 -9.85 -4.68
N PHE A 342 -3.83 -10.88 -4.79
CA PHE A 342 -4.28 -12.26 -4.99
C PHE A 342 -4.25 -12.96 -3.63
N ASN A 343 -5.42 -13.39 -3.16
CA ASN A 343 -5.55 -14.01 -1.84
C ASN A 343 -5.88 -15.49 -1.99
N LYS A 344 -5.15 -16.31 -1.26
CA LYS A 344 -5.31 -17.76 -1.21
C LYS A 344 -5.42 -18.19 0.25
N PRO A 345 -6.31 -19.14 0.61
CA PRO A 345 -6.31 -19.73 1.93
C PRO A 345 -4.95 -20.37 2.22
N MET A 346 -4.33 -20.02 3.33
CA MET A 346 -3.02 -20.55 3.72
C MET A 346 -3.13 -21.93 4.33
N ASN A 347 -4.18 -22.17 5.10
CA ASN A 347 -4.42 -23.44 5.76
C ASN A 347 -5.89 -23.79 5.62
N PHE A 348 -6.16 -24.90 4.99
CA PHE A 348 -7.50 -25.46 4.84
C PHE A 348 -7.43 -26.93 5.27
N PRO A 349 -8.39 -27.43 6.08
CA PRO A 349 -8.38 -28.84 6.47
C PRO A 349 -8.38 -29.77 5.26
N ASP A 350 -7.60 -30.83 5.33
CA ASP A 350 -7.66 -31.89 4.35
C ASP A 350 -8.84 -32.79 4.64
N PHE A 351 -9.61 -33.11 3.62
CA PHE A 351 -10.79 -33.97 3.70
C PHE A 351 -10.49 -35.30 3.03
N VAL A 352 -10.97 -36.38 3.65
CA VAL A 352 -10.90 -37.72 3.07
C VAL A 352 -11.99 -37.87 2.02
N ASN A 353 -11.76 -38.73 1.03
CA ASN A 353 -12.75 -39.11 0.04
C ASN A 353 -13.82 -40.05 0.65
N GLY A 354 -14.91 -40.28 -0.07
CA GLY A 354 -16.04 -41.06 0.39
C GLY A 354 -15.69 -42.50 0.75
N ALA A 355 -14.87 -43.16 -0.06
CA ALA A 355 -14.46 -44.54 0.19
C ALA A 355 -13.64 -44.64 1.50
N THR A 356 -12.63 -43.80 1.67
CA THR A 356 -11.82 -43.75 2.91
C THR A 356 -12.69 -43.39 4.11
N TRP A 357 -13.66 -42.47 3.96
CA TRP A 357 -14.57 -42.13 5.04
C TRP A 357 -15.42 -43.35 5.50
N MET A 358 -15.92 -44.17 4.55
CA MET A 358 -16.66 -45.39 4.83
C MET A 358 -15.79 -46.44 5.56
N GLU A 359 -14.56 -46.63 5.07
CA GLU A 359 -13.57 -47.55 5.68
C GLU A 359 -13.29 -47.13 7.13
N MET A 360 -12.96 -45.87 7.37
CA MET A 360 -12.71 -45.33 8.72
C MET A 360 -13.94 -45.47 9.63
N TYR A 361 -15.14 -45.27 9.09
CA TYR A 361 -16.37 -45.43 9.86
C TYR A 361 -16.57 -46.90 10.28
N ASN A 362 -16.40 -47.84 9.36
CA ASN A 362 -16.50 -49.26 9.62
C ASN A 362 -15.44 -49.71 10.66
N GLU A 363 -14.20 -49.25 10.52
CA GLU A 363 -13.12 -49.51 11.47
C GLU A 363 -13.48 -49.00 12.87
N ALA A 364 -13.94 -47.75 12.97
CA ALA A 364 -14.36 -47.16 14.23
C ALA A 364 -15.51 -47.91 14.88
N GLN A 365 -16.45 -48.46 14.08
CA GLN A 365 -17.55 -49.27 14.56
C GLN A 365 -17.08 -50.64 15.09
N LEU A 366 -16.25 -51.34 14.32
CA LEU A 366 -15.74 -52.67 14.67
C LEU A 366 -14.75 -52.64 15.85
N THR A 367 -13.95 -51.60 15.97
CA THR A 367 -13.04 -51.39 17.11
C THR A 367 -13.83 -51.25 18.43
N ARG A 368 -14.97 -50.55 18.40
CA ARG A 368 -15.85 -50.40 19.57
C ARG A 368 -16.71 -51.62 19.86
N ASN A 369 -17.15 -52.31 18.80
CA ASN A 369 -17.97 -53.50 18.88
C ASN A 369 -17.54 -54.52 17.84
N PRO A 370 -16.58 -55.43 18.15
CA PRO A 370 -16.05 -56.41 17.21
C PRO A 370 -17.08 -57.38 16.60
N GLY A 371 -18.23 -57.53 17.25
CA GLY A 371 -19.35 -58.37 16.75
C GLY A 371 -20.35 -57.62 15.86
N ALA A 372 -20.14 -56.33 15.62
CA ALA A 372 -21.07 -55.55 14.75
C ALA A 372 -20.88 -55.88 13.27
N THR A 373 -21.99 -55.82 12.54
CA THR A 373 -21.89 -55.84 11.06
C THR A 373 -21.46 -54.47 10.54
N PRO A 374 -20.43 -54.39 9.68
CA PRO A 374 -20.03 -53.13 9.07
C PRO A 374 -21.23 -52.42 8.41
N LYS A 375 -21.32 -51.10 8.63
CA LYS A 375 -22.42 -50.31 8.08
C LYS A 375 -22.34 -50.21 6.55
N TYR A 376 -21.14 -50.10 6.01
CA TYR A 376 -20.89 -49.98 4.58
C TYR A 376 -20.30 -51.28 4.06
N SER A 377 -20.93 -51.86 3.01
CA SER A 377 -20.39 -53.08 2.38
C SER A 377 -19.14 -52.75 1.57
N GLN A 378 -18.32 -53.77 1.31
CA GLN A 378 -17.16 -53.61 0.42
C GLN A 378 -17.59 -53.15 -0.98
N LEU A 379 -18.73 -53.64 -1.47
CA LEU A 379 -19.29 -53.22 -2.76
C LEU A 379 -19.63 -51.72 -2.80
N ASP A 380 -20.22 -51.18 -1.73
CA ASP A 380 -20.53 -49.74 -1.62
C ASP A 380 -19.24 -48.91 -1.63
N ILE A 381 -18.22 -49.33 -0.87
CA ILE A 381 -16.91 -48.68 -0.80
C ILE A 381 -16.26 -48.66 -2.19
N ASP A 382 -16.24 -49.81 -2.89
CA ASP A 382 -15.61 -49.95 -4.23
C ASP A 382 -16.38 -49.17 -5.29
N ASN A 383 -17.71 -49.15 -5.25
CA ASN A 383 -18.55 -48.36 -6.16
C ASN A 383 -18.34 -46.88 -5.96
N THR A 384 -18.20 -46.41 -4.70
CA THR A 384 -17.89 -45.02 -4.37
C THR A 384 -16.48 -44.65 -4.85
N ARG A 385 -15.49 -45.49 -4.58
CA ARG A 385 -14.09 -45.28 -5.00
C ARG A 385 -13.98 -45.16 -6.52
N ASN A 386 -14.68 -46.04 -7.26
CA ASN A 386 -14.68 -46.09 -8.70
C ASN A 386 -15.69 -45.12 -9.34
N GLN A 387 -16.48 -44.36 -8.54
CA GLN A 387 -17.48 -43.41 -9.01
C GLN A 387 -18.46 -44.00 -10.05
N VAL A 388 -18.90 -45.26 -9.84
CA VAL A 388 -19.73 -46.01 -10.78
C VAL A 388 -21.04 -45.26 -11.10
N ASN A 389 -21.65 -44.63 -10.10
CA ASN A 389 -22.80 -43.74 -10.28
C ASN A 389 -22.75 -42.66 -9.18
N PRO A 390 -22.42 -41.41 -9.49
CA PRO A 390 -22.25 -40.36 -8.51
C PRO A 390 -23.57 -39.92 -7.84
N TYR A 391 -24.73 -40.36 -8.37
CA TYR A 391 -26.03 -40.07 -7.74
C TYR A 391 -26.42 -41.12 -6.71
N ILE A 392 -25.90 -42.34 -6.83
CA ILE A 392 -26.15 -43.47 -5.91
C ILE A 392 -25.01 -43.60 -4.92
N TYR A 393 -23.78 -43.46 -5.40
CA TYR A 393 -22.54 -43.56 -4.65
C TYR A 393 -21.77 -42.23 -4.69
N PRO A 394 -22.31 -41.17 -4.05
CA PRO A 394 -21.69 -39.86 -4.09
C PRO A 394 -20.34 -39.86 -3.37
N ASP A 395 -19.40 -39.11 -3.91
CA ASP A 395 -18.13 -38.74 -3.29
C ASP A 395 -17.88 -37.25 -3.53
N VAL A 396 -18.48 -36.42 -2.67
CA VAL A 396 -18.52 -34.98 -2.84
C VAL A 396 -17.41 -34.32 -2.03
N GLN A 397 -16.45 -33.70 -2.68
CA GLN A 397 -15.45 -32.85 -2.04
C GLN A 397 -16.04 -31.46 -1.83
N TRP A 398 -16.74 -31.29 -0.69
CA TRP A 398 -17.52 -30.06 -0.39
C TRP A 398 -16.69 -28.79 -0.41
N LYS A 399 -15.40 -28.88 -0.03
CA LYS A 399 -14.47 -27.78 -0.15
C LYS A 399 -14.39 -27.22 -1.58
N ASP A 400 -14.21 -28.11 -2.56
CA ASP A 400 -14.02 -27.74 -3.96
C ASP A 400 -15.33 -27.30 -4.63
N VAL A 401 -16.48 -27.70 -4.04
CA VAL A 401 -17.81 -27.25 -4.48
C VAL A 401 -18.13 -25.84 -3.97
N ILE A 402 -17.68 -25.51 -2.76
CA ILE A 402 -18.07 -24.29 -2.05
C ILE A 402 -17.06 -23.15 -2.27
N PHE A 403 -15.77 -23.47 -2.30
CA PHE A 403 -14.71 -22.46 -2.29
C PHE A 403 -13.84 -22.48 -3.55
N LYS A 404 -13.49 -21.28 -3.99
CA LYS A 404 -12.43 -21.05 -4.98
C LYS A 404 -11.08 -21.14 -4.31
N ASN A 405 -10.09 -21.55 -5.07
CA ASN A 405 -8.71 -21.60 -4.58
C ASN A 405 -8.07 -20.23 -4.41
N MET A 406 -8.62 -19.17 -5.07
CA MET A 406 -8.06 -17.83 -5.05
C MET A 406 -9.14 -16.80 -5.37
N ASN A 407 -9.02 -15.61 -4.79
CA ASN A 407 -9.74 -14.41 -5.22
C ASN A 407 -8.76 -13.27 -5.53
N MET A 408 -9.28 -12.20 -6.13
CA MET A 408 -8.53 -11.00 -6.45
C MET A 408 -9.26 -9.77 -5.91
N ASN A 409 -8.52 -8.95 -5.16
CA ASN A 409 -8.99 -7.65 -4.67
C ASN A 409 -8.22 -6.54 -5.35
N GLN A 410 -8.89 -5.43 -5.61
CA GLN A 410 -8.33 -4.29 -6.34
C GLN A 410 -8.46 -3.04 -5.53
N ARG A 411 -7.42 -2.21 -5.54
CA ARG A 411 -7.41 -0.91 -4.88
C ARG A 411 -6.72 0.13 -5.78
N ALA A 412 -7.33 1.29 -5.89
CA ALA A 412 -6.74 2.46 -6.53
C ALA A 412 -6.85 3.66 -5.60
N ASN A 413 -5.77 4.38 -5.41
CA ASN A 413 -5.71 5.60 -4.59
C ASN A 413 -5.00 6.70 -5.38
N VAL A 414 -5.59 7.90 -5.35
CA VAL A 414 -4.96 9.12 -5.86
C VAL A 414 -4.97 10.13 -4.74
N ASN A 415 -3.83 10.70 -4.40
CA ASN A 415 -3.76 11.78 -3.43
C ASN A 415 -2.95 12.96 -3.96
N ILE A 416 -3.37 14.15 -3.55
CA ILE A 416 -2.80 15.42 -3.97
C ILE A 416 -2.56 16.25 -2.71
N SER A 417 -1.35 16.75 -2.54
CA SER A 417 -1.00 17.65 -1.43
C SER A 417 -0.19 18.84 -1.92
N GLY A 418 -0.30 19.94 -1.21
CA GLY A 418 0.46 21.14 -1.52
C GLY A 418 0.02 22.32 -0.67
N GLY A 419 0.64 23.48 -0.91
CA GLY A 419 0.21 24.72 -0.26
C GLY A 419 1.05 25.93 -0.65
N GLY A 420 0.41 27.08 -0.53
CA GLY A 420 1.04 28.39 -0.60
C GLY A 420 1.27 28.99 0.79
N SER A 421 1.48 30.31 0.84
CA SER A 421 1.73 31.03 2.10
C SER A 421 0.50 31.13 3.02
N LYS A 422 -0.72 31.11 2.46
CA LYS A 422 -1.98 31.28 3.20
C LYS A 422 -2.82 30.02 3.26
N ALA A 423 -2.70 29.12 2.30
CA ALA A 423 -3.52 27.91 2.22
C ALA A 423 -2.67 26.67 2.00
N SER A 424 -3.02 25.59 2.66
CA SER A 424 -2.47 24.25 2.38
C SER A 424 -3.60 23.24 2.29
N TYR A 425 -3.40 22.19 1.50
CA TYR A 425 -4.43 21.20 1.22
C TYR A 425 -3.85 19.80 1.08
N TYR A 426 -4.65 18.84 1.48
CA TYR A 426 -4.48 17.43 1.19
C TYR A 426 -5.82 16.85 0.74
N MET A 427 -5.84 16.22 -0.40
CA MET A 427 -7.01 15.51 -0.94
C MET A 427 -6.62 14.09 -1.29
N SER A 428 -7.49 13.13 -1.03
CA SER A 428 -7.31 11.74 -1.43
C SER A 428 -8.63 11.14 -1.88
N LEU A 429 -8.58 10.37 -2.96
CA LEU A 429 -9.69 9.56 -3.43
C LEU A 429 -9.21 8.11 -3.55
N GLN A 430 -9.89 7.20 -2.88
CA GLN A 430 -9.65 5.77 -2.99
C GLN A 430 -10.88 5.04 -3.48
N ALA A 431 -10.68 4.07 -4.34
CA ALA A 431 -11.67 3.06 -4.70
C ALA A 431 -11.09 1.67 -4.41
N ASN A 432 -11.89 0.80 -3.82
CA ASN A 432 -11.53 -0.60 -3.59
C ASN A 432 -12.68 -1.52 -4.01
N HIS A 433 -12.30 -2.68 -4.51
CA HIS A 433 -13.20 -3.75 -4.89
C HIS A 433 -12.70 -5.05 -4.26
N ASP A 434 -13.49 -5.60 -3.34
CA ASP A 434 -13.17 -6.82 -2.62
C ASP A 434 -14.14 -7.93 -3.00
N THR A 435 -13.60 -9.12 -3.30
CA THR A 435 -14.39 -10.29 -3.67
C THR A 435 -14.17 -11.43 -2.67
N GLY A 436 -15.18 -12.29 -2.51
CA GLY A 436 -15.10 -13.47 -1.64
C GLY A 436 -14.58 -14.71 -2.37
N LEU A 437 -14.32 -15.75 -1.57
CA LEU A 437 -13.83 -17.05 -2.04
C LEU A 437 -14.95 -18.04 -2.37
N LEU A 438 -16.23 -17.68 -2.22
CA LEU A 438 -17.32 -18.60 -2.55
C LEU A 438 -17.40 -18.86 -4.06
N ASP A 439 -17.49 -20.13 -4.45
CA ASP A 439 -17.67 -20.52 -5.86
C ASP A 439 -19.15 -20.49 -6.25
N THR A 440 -19.74 -19.31 -6.21
CA THR A 440 -21.13 -19.10 -6.62
C THR A 440 -21.22 -19.05 -8.14
N LYS A 441 -21.63 -20.13 -8.76
CA LYS A 441 -21.99 -20.12 -10.18
C LYS A 441 -23.24 -19.26 -10.35
N LYS A 442 -23.35 -18.53 -11.47
CA LYS A 442 -24.54 -17.70 -11.76
C LYS A 442 -25.73 -18.60 -12.09
N VAL A 443 -26.34 -19.14 -11.04
CA VAL A 443 -27.48 -20.06 -11.14
C VAL A 443 -28.82 -19.31 -11.08
N TYR A 444 -28.87 -18.26 -10.26
CA TYR A 444 -30.03 -17.39 -10.09
C TYR A 444 -29.80 -16.00 -10.70
N SER A 445 -30.82 -15.16 -10.68
CA SER A 445 -30.72 -13.75 -11.13
C SER A 445 -29.84 -12.88 -10.23
N TYR A 446 -29.46 -13.37 -9.05
CA TYR A 446 -28.56 -12.72 -8.11
C TYR A 446 -27.25 -13.51 -7.95
N ASN A 447 -26.23 -12.83 -7.44
CA ASN A 447 -24.97 -13.43 -7.05
C ASN A 447 -24.77 -13.18 -5.55
N ASN A 448 -24.61 -14.25 -4.79
CA ASN A 448 -24.45 -14.23 -3.35
C ASN A 448 -22.98 -14.37 -2.89
N ASN A 449 -22.03 -14.31 -3.80
CA ASN A 449 -20.63 -14.13 -3.39
C ASN A 449 -20.43 -12.73 -2.81
N ILE A 450 -19.46 -12.60 -1.91
CA ILE A 450 -19.05 -11.29 -1.41
C ILE A 450 -18.52 -10.46 -2.58
N ASN A 451 -19.07 -9.27 -2.73
CA ASN A 451 -18.68 -8.30 -3.76
C ASN A 451 -18.90 -6.90 -3.19
N ASN A 452 -17.83 -6.36 -2.61
CA ASN A 452 -17.86 -5.10 -1.90
C ASN A 452 -17.14 -4.02 -2.72
N TRP A 453 -17.84 -2.91 -2.96
CA TRP A 453 -17.24 -1.69 -3.51
C TRP A 453 -17.18 -0.63 -2.43
N GLY A 454 -16.00 -0.06 -2.24
CA GLY A 454 -15.77 1.03 -1.30
C GLY A 454 -15.15 2.23 -2.00
N TYR A 455 -15.62 3.42 -1.65
CA TYR A 455 -15.02 4.68 -2.05
C TYR A 455 -14.77 5.51 -0.80
N ASN A 456 -13.57 6.06 -0.70
CA ASN A 456 -13.19 6.95 0.39
C ASN A 456 -12.67 8.25 -0.20
N PHE A 457 -13.21 9.36 0.26
CA PHE A 457 -12.76 10.70 -0.10
C PHE A 457 -12.32 11.42 1.17
N GLN A 458 -11.08 11.88 1.21
CA GLN A 458 -10.51 12.72 2.27
C GLN A 458 -10.18 14.09 1.68
N ASN A 459 -10.58 15.14 2.37
CA ASN A 459 -10.24 16.50 2.01
C ASN A 459 -9.91 17.31 3.27
N ASN A 460 -8.67 17.76 3.39
CA ASN A 460 -8.17 18.57 4.49
C ASN A 460 -7.63 19.86 3.93
N ILE A 461 -8.20 20.97 4.36
CA ILE A 461 -7.80 22.31 3.95
C ILE A 461 -7.51 23.13 5.19
N SER A 462 -6.37 23.78 5.19
CA SER A 462 -5.98 24.79 6.19
C SER A 462 -5.89 26.14 5.52
N TYR A 463 -6.49 27.15 6.10
CA TYR A 463 -6.47 28.51 5.57
C TYR A 463 -6.16 29.53 6.68
N LYS A 464 -5.13 30.36 6.47
CA LYS A 464 -4.79 31.50 7.34
C LYS A 464 -5.55 32.72 6.88
N ILE A 465 -6.55 33.12 7.66
CA ILE A 465 -7.31 34.34 7.42
C ILE A 465 -6.43 35.55 7.71
N THR A 466 -5.78 35.53 8.89
CA THR A 466 -4.82 36.54 9.34
C THR A 466 -3.54 35.86 9.83
N SER A 467 -2.55 36.61 10.28
CA SER A 467 -1.35 36.07 10.95
C SER A 467 -1.66 35.31 12.24
N THR A 468 -2.80 35.64 12.88
CA THR A 468 -3.23 35.11 14.18
C THR A 468 -4.42 34.15 14.08
N THR A 469 -5.16 34.14 12.94
CA THR A 469 -6.38 33.33 12.75
C THR A 469 -6.20 32.30 11.68
N LYS A 470 -6.41 31.05 12.01
CA LYS A 470 -6.35 29.89 11.09
C LYS A 470 -7.65 29.08 11.15
N ILE A 471 -8.16 28.68 10.00
CA ILE A 471 -9.28 27.73 9.86
C ILE A 471 -8.73 26.42 9.30
N ASP A 472 -9.09 25.30 9.93
CA ASP A 472 -8.82 23.95 9.45
C ASP A 472 -10.15 23.25 9.19
N LEU A 473 -10.37 22.80 7.96
CA LEU A 473 -11.50 21.97 7.55
C LEU A 473 -11.01 20.56 7.26
N HIS A 474 -11.57 19.58 7.93
CA HIS A 474 -11.34 18.16 7.68
C HIS A 474 -12.65 17.51 7.25
N MET A 475 -12.64 16.77 6.17
CA MET A 475 -13.80 16.06 5.63
C MET A 475 -13.39 14.66 5.20
N ASN A 476 -14.07 13.64 5.74
CA ASN A 476 -13.96 12.25 5.30
C ASN A 476 -15.33 11.73 4.88
N ALA A 477 -15.49 11.35 3.62
CA ALA A 477 -16.69 10.74 3.09
C ALA A 477 -16.40 9.30 2.66
N GLN A 478 -17.24 8.38 3.11
CA GLN A 478 -17.15 6.95 2.79
C GLN A 478 -18.46 6.49 2.14
N ILE A 479 -18.36 5.83 1.02
CA ILE A 479 -19.49 5.22 0.30
C ILE A 479 -19.19 3.75 0.14
N ARG A 480 -20.06 2.88 0.64
CA ARG A 480 -19.90 1.43 0.59
C ARG A 480 -21.13 0.76 0.02
N ASN A 481 -20.91 -0.05 -1.00
CA ASN A 481 -21.90 -0.96 -1.52
C ASN A 481 -21.44 -2.39 -1.23
N LYS A 482 -22.16 -3.09 -0.37
CA LYS A 482 -21.82 -4.44 0.08
C LYS A 482 -22.87 -5.41 -0.41
N LYS A 483 -22.41 -6.45 -1.12
CA LYS A 483 -23.22 -7.58 -1.56
C LYS A 483 -22.59 -8.86 -1.03
N GLY A 484 -23.42 -9.81 -0.65
CA GLY A 484 -22.94 -11.08 -0.16
C GLY A 484 -24.06 -11.99 0.32
N PRO A 485 -23.71 -13.13 0.91
CA PRO A 485 -24.68 -14.03 1.50
C PRO A 485 -25.40 -13.36 2.69
N ASN A 486 -26.64 -13.75 2.90
CA ASN A 486 -27.41 -13.31 4.09
C ASN A 486 -27.33 -14.32 5.24
N TYR A 487 -26.24 -15.06 5.30
CA TYR A 487 -25.86 -15.97 6.39
C TYR A 487 -24.41 -15.72 6.75
N SER A 488 -23.99 -16.24 7.91
CA SER A 488 -22.59 -16.20 8.31
C SER A 488 -21.76 -17.18 7.47
N THR A 489 -20.61 -16.76 6.97
CA THR A 489 -19.65 -17.66 6.30
C THR A 489 -19.14 -18.72 7.26
N SER A 490 -19.09 -18.45 8.57
CA SER A 490 -18.80 -19.44 9.60
C SER A 490 -19.83 -20.55 9.66
N ASP A 491 -21.12 -20.21 9.51
CA ASP A 491 -22.20 -21.21 9.47
C ASP A 491 -22.11 -22.08 8.21
N LEU A 492 -21.81 -21.48 7.05
CA LEU A 492 -21.57 -22.23 5.82
C LEU A 492 -20.38 -23.18 5.97
N PHE A 493 -19.30 -22.71 6.58
CA PHE A 493 -18.13 -23.53 6.85
C PHE A 493 -18.46 -24.69 7.79
N ALA A 494 -19.22 -24.45 8.85
CA ALA A 494 -19.71 -25.49 9.75
C ALA A 494 -20.62 -26.51 9.04
N GLN A 495 -21.54 -26.06 8.18
CA GLN A 495 -22.36 -26.94 7.37
C GLN A 495 -21.52 -27.84 6.46
N MET A 496 -20.48 -27.28 5.84
CA MET A 496 -19.53 -28.04 5.02
C MET A 496 -18.78 -29.10 5.83
N LEU A 497 -18.29 -28.76 7.05
CA LEU A 497 -17.58 -29.70 7.93
C LEU A 497 -18.47 -30.84 8.41
N TYR A 498 -19.76 -30.58 8.67
CA TYR A 498 -20.72 -31.60 9.13
C TYR A 498 -21.30 -32.44 8.02
N CYS A 499 -21.09 -32.08 6.75
CA CYS A 499 -21.61 -32.80 5.60
C CYS A 499 -20.60 -33.83 5.11
N ASN A 500 -20.88 -35.12 5.35
CA ASN A 500 -20.02 -36.20 4.89
C ASN A 500 -20.01 -36.28 3.34
N PRO A 501 -18.91 -36.74 2.72
CA PRO A 501 -18.79 -36.81 1.26
C PRO A 501 -19.79 -37.74 0.59
N ILE A 502 -20.34 -38.70 1.35
CA ILE A 502 -21.22 -39.77 0.84
C ILE A 502 -22.72 -39.53 1.08
N ASN A 503 -23.10 -38.40 1.73
CA ASN A 503 -24.48 -38.24 2.16
C ASN A 503 -25.46 -38.09 0.97
N PHE A 504 -25.08 -37.31 -0.02
CA PHE A 504 -25.87 -37.01 -1.24
C PHE A 504 -25.03 -36.30 -2.29
N PRO A 505 -25.42 -36.34 -3.57
CA PRO A 505 -24.77 -35.55 -4.61
C PRO A 505 -25.04 -34.05 -4.40
N VAL A 506 -24.26 -33.17 -5.00
CA VAL A 506 -24.46 -31.71 -4.95
C VAL A 506 -25.85 -31.33 -5.49
N THR A 507 -26.13 -31.82 -6.69
CA THR A 507 -27.42 -31.62 -7.39
C THR A 507 -27.76 -32.88 -8.18
N PHE A 508 -29.04 -33.05 -8.48
CA PHE A 508 -29.49 -34.02 -9.48
C PHE A 508 -29.73 -33.34 -10.83
N PRO A 509 -29.72 -34.07 -11.94
CA PRO A 509 -30.09 -33.56 -13.26
C PRO A 509 -31.46 -32.93 -13.26
N ALA A 510 -31.61 -31.81 -13.96
CA ALA A 510 -32.89 -31.18 -14.16
C ALA A 510 -33.83 -32.10 -14.98
N GLN A 511 -35.12 -32.13 -14.61
CA GLN A 511 -36.15 -32.84 -15.34
C GLN A 511 -37.12 -31.85 -16.04
N PRO A 512 -37.77 -32.28 -17.12
CA PRO A 512 -38.81 -31.45 -17.75
C PRO A 512 -39.86 -30.98 -16.72
N GLY A 513 -40.09 -29.68 -16.63
CA GLY A 513 -41.03 -29.09 -15.70
C GLY A 513 -40.44 -28.63 -14.36
N ASP A 514 -39.14 -28.86 -14.10
CA ASP A 514 -38.50 -28.35 -12.91
C ASP A 514 -38.42 -26.80 -12.94
N THR A 515 -38.87 -26.18 -11.88
CA THR A 515 -38.81 -24.72 -11.68
C THR A 515 -37.66 -24.28 -10.78
N HIS A 516 -36.91 -25.25 -10.20
CA HIS A 516 -35.82 -25.02 -9.26
C HIS A 516 -34.75 -26.11 -9.41
N ILE A 517 -33.61 -25.87 -8.79
CA ILE A 517 -32.50 -26.82 -8.77
C ILE A 517 -32.87 -27.99 -7.85
N ARG A 518 -32.63 -29.20 -8.32
CA ARG A 518 -32.77 -30.42 -7.52
C ARG A 518 -31.53 -30.67 -6.70
N PHE A 519 -31.47 -30.05 -5.50
CA PHE A 519 -30.36 -30.28 -4.57
C PHE A 519 -30.41 -31.67 -3.97
N GLY A 520 -29.25 -32.30 -3.81
CA GLY A 520 -29.12 -33.52 -3.03
C GLY A 520 -29.54 -33.29 -1.57
N ASN A 521 -30.17 -34.27 -0.95
CA ASN A 521 -30.59 -34.20 0.46
C ASN A 521 -30.64 -35.59 1.06
N ALA A 522 -30.52 -35.68 2.38
CA ALA A 522 -30.71 -36.93 3.11
C ALA A 522 -31.57 -36.70 4.37
N ILE A 523 -32.49 -37.59 4.63
CA ILE A 523 -33.25 -37.63 5.88
C ILE A 523 -32.39 -38.32 6.93
N TRP A 524 -32.18 -37.64 8.04
CA TRP A 524 -31.47 -38.18 9.19
C TRP A 524 -32.49 -38.79 10.17
N THR A 525 -32.08 -39.83 10.92
CA THR A 525 -32.94 -40.46 11.95
C THR A 525 -33.46 -39.39 12.91
N GLY A 526 -34.76 -39.27 13.06
CA GLY A 526 -35.41 -38.30 13.96
C GLY A 526 -35.93 -37.04 13.31
N SER A 527 -36.30 -37.04 12.03
CA SER A 527 -36.90 -35.92 11.26
C SER A 527 -36.02 -34.73 10.94
N SER A 528 -34.71 -34.75 11.25
CA SER A 528 -33.78 -33.69 10.84
C SER A 528 -33.28 -33.93 9.42
N VAL A 529 -33.40 -32.91 8.57
CA VAL A 529 -32.87 -32.93 7.21
C VAL A 529 -31.43 -32.44 7.24
N ARG A 530 -30.51 -33.18 6.64
CA ARG A 530 -29.13 -32.69 6.45
C ARG A 530 -29.12 -31.58 5.40
N THR A 531 -28.72 -30.41 5.78
CA THR A 531 -28.66 -29.29 4.85
C THR A 531 -27.51 -29.51 3.86
N ASN A 532 -27.84 -29.41 2.57
CA ASN A 532 -26.84 -29.39 1.51
C ASN A 532 -26.06 -28.07 1.55
N PRO A 533 -24.73 -28.08 1.78
CA PRO A 533 -23.96 -26.86 1.89
C PRO A 533 -24.02 -25.98 0.63
N TYR A 534 -24.14 -26.57 -0.54
CA TYR A 534 -24.28 -25.83 -1.80
C TYR A 534 -25.67 -25.17 -1.91
N ALA A 535 -26.74 -25.86 -1.52
CA ALA A 535 -28.08 -25.27 -1.43
C ALA A 535 -28.10 -24.13 -0.40
N TYR A 536 -27.48 -24.33 0.74
CA TYR A 536 -27.35 -23.29 1.77
C TYR A 536 -26.57 -22.07 1.24
N MET A 537 -25.44 -22.28 0.56
CA MET A 537 -24.67 -21.23 -0.08
C MET A 537 -25.50 -20.39 -1.07
N LEU A 538 -26.39 -21.02 -1.82
CA LEU A 538 -27.22 -20.36 -2.81
C LEU A 538 -28.54 -19.81 -2.27
N SER A 539 -28.89 -20.07 -1.01
CA SER A 539 -30.26 -19.85 -0.46
C SER A 539 -30.67 -18.39 -0.36
N SER A 540 -29.70 -17.49 -0.15
CA SER A 540 -30.03 -16.09 0.14
C SER A 540 -28.89 -15.14 -0.19
N PHE A 541 -29.23 -13.86 -0.36
CA PHE A 541 -28.27 -12.79 -0.51
C PHE A 541 -28.74 -11.53 0.22
N LYS A 542 -27.81 -10.64 0.50
CA LYS A 542 -28.10 -9.29 0.99
C LYS A 542 -27.31 -8.27 0.20
N GLU A 543 -27.91 -7.11 0.04
CA GLU A 543 -27.26 -5.93 -0.55
C GLU A 543 -27.61 -4.73 0.31
N TYR A 544 -26.60 -3.95 0.69
CA TYR A 544 -26.83 -2.70 1.40
C TYR A 544 -25.79 -1.66 1.05
N ASN A 545 -26.22 -0.41 1.12
CA ASN A 545 -25.38 0.77 0.91
C ASN A 545 -25.21 1.49 2.24
N GLU A 546 -24.00 1.86 2.53
CA GLU A 546 -23.65 2.62 3.73
C GLU A 546 -22.85 3.85 3.31
N ASN A 547 -23.32 5.02 3.72
CA ASN A 547 -22.69 6.29 3.42
C ASN A 547 -22.42 7.02 4.73
N THR A 548 -21.16 7.36 4.97
CA THR A 548 -20.72 8.09 6.17
C THR A 548 -20.04 9.38 5.73
N LEU A 549 -20.36 10.48 6.38
CA LEU A 549 -19.69 11.77 6.21
C LEU A 549 -19.28 12.31 7.59
N ASN A 550 -17.99 12.41 7.80
CA ASN A 550 -17.38 13.03 8.98
C ASN A 550 -16.78 14.37 8.58
N THR A 551 -17.17 15.43 9.26
CA THR A 551 -16.67 16.79 8.98
C THR A 551 -16.31 17.48 10.27
N SER A 552 -15.13 18.09 10.33
CA SER A 552 -14.64 18.90 11.44
C SER A 552 -14.18 20.25 10.90
N LEU A 553 -14.62 21.32 11.58
CA LEU A 553 -14.19 22.69 11.33
C LEU A 553 -13.57 23.24 12.62
N LYS A 554 -12.29 23.61 12.56
CA LYS A 554 -11.55 24.20 13.68
C LYS A 554 -11.17 25.63 13.34
N ILE A 555 -11.35 26.51 14.29
CA ILE A 555 -10.89 27.90 14.23
C ILE A 555 -9.85 28.10 15.33
N ASN A 556 -8.64 28.39 14.95
CA ASN A 556 -7.52 28.65 15.85
C ASN A 556 -7.21 30.14 15.84
N GLN A 557 -7.33 30.78 16.97
CA GLN A 557 -7.02 32.19 17.16
C GLN A 557 -5.88 32.34 18.17
N LYS A 558 -4.75 32.94 17.75
CA LYS A 558 -3.72 33.40 18.68
C LYS A 558 -4.16 34.74 19.30
N LEU A 559 -4.03 34.82 20.61
CA LEU A 559 -4.28 36.06 21.35
C LEU A 559 -2.91 36.60 21.78
N ASP A 560 -2.48 37.71 21.18
CA ASP A 560 -1.13 38.26 21.39
C ASP A 560 -0.97 38.98 22.75
N PHE A 561 -2.04 39.02 23.58
CA PHE A 561 -2.06 39.67 24.88
C PHE A 561 -2.09 38.68 26.06
N VAL A 562 -1.96 37.36 25.81
CA VAL A 562 -1.91 36.32 26.85
C VAL A 562 -0.54 35.67 26.87
#